data_b798fb9e1412e86dcb98a392e6a58af9
#
_entry.id   b798fb9e1412e86dcb98a392e6a58af9
#
_cell.length_a   1.000
_cell.length_b   1.000
_cell.length_c   1.000
_cell.angle_alpha   90.00
_cell.angle_beta   90.00
_cell.angle_gamma   90.00
#
_symmetry.space_group_name_H-M   'P 1'
#
loop_
_entity.id
_entity.type
_entity.pdbx_description
1 polymer ?
#
loop_
_entity_poly.entity_id
_entity_poly.type
_entity_poly.pdbx_seq_one_letter_code
_entity_poly.pdbx_strand_id
1 'polypeptide(L)'
;MSNNPRRNQRGIHPRPRPTLAVRQRFLIVCEGEKTEPNYFRAYQKFASVIDVSIHGAGADPLSVVNHASSEIELERQRNNLSSRAKPYDQVWCVFDRDDWLTERFNEALSQARHRKFQVAYSNQAFELRYVLHFEFLNSSIRRADYIRKLHTLLRKPYKKNDPATFATLHRRQPIAIENAKRLLAEYAPAAPATDDPSTTIHLLILALNRFLI
;
A
#
# COMPACT_ATOMS: atom_id res chain seq x y z
N MET A 1 66.17 -45.27 9.08
CA MET A 1 64.82 -45.15 9.62
C MET A 1 64.45 -43.72 9.60
N SER A 2 63.69 -43.32 8.61
CA SER A 2 63.29 -41.91 8.43
C SER A 2 61.81 -41.80 8.70
N ASN A 3 61.45 -41.07 9.75
CA ASN A 3 60.05 -40.82 10.18
C ASN A 3 59.61 -39.48 9.61
N ASN A 4 58.69 -39.50 8.66
CA ASN A 4 58.10 -38.31 8.02
C ASN A 4 56.75 -37.99 8.67
N PRO A 5 56.52 -36.86 9.38
CA PRO A 5 55.22 -36.52 9.95
C PRO A 5 54.35 -35.96 8.88
N ARG A 6 53.17 -36.62 8.64
CA ARG A 6 52.09 -36.14 7.76
C ARG A 6 51.53 -34.83 8.30
N ARG A 7 51.70 -33.76 7.54
CA ARG A 7 51.15 -32.45 7.76
C ARG A 7 49.64 -32.48 7.51
N ASN A 8 48.83 -32.41 8.57
CA ASN A 8 47.40 -32.34 8.53
C ASN A 8 46.96 -31.01 7.89
N GLN A 9 46.55 -31.00 6.62
CA GLN A 9 45.92 -29.88 5.97
C GLN A 9 44.47 -29.75 6.47
N ARG A 10 44.22 -28.88 7.45
CA ARG A 10 42.87 -28.48 7.82
C ARG A 10 42.30 -27.66 6.64
N GLY A 11 41.38 -28.25 5.92
CA GLY A 11 40.64 -27.55 4.88
C GLY A 11 39.92 -26.33 5.46
N ILE A 12 40.27 -25.16 4.97
CA ILE A 12 39.57 -23.90 5.26
C ILE A 12 38.27 -23.97 4.48
N HIS A 13 37.19 -24.40 5.14
CA HIS A 13 35.85 -24.25 4.58
C HIS A 13 35.51 -22.77 4.55
N PRO A 14 35.22 -22.16 3.37
CA PRO A 14 34.79 -20.78 3.31
C PRO A 14 33.47 -20.64 4.11
N ARG A 15 33.47 -19.73 5.09
CA ARG A 15 32.22 -19.39 5.81
C ARG A 15 31.21 -18.91 4.78
N PRO A 16 29.97 -19.45 4.78
CA PRO A 16 28.92 -18.91 3.91
C PRO A 16 28.78 -17.42 4.21
N ARG A 17 28.93 -16.60 3.18
CA ARG A 17 28.63 -15.17 3.28
C ARG A 17 27.15 -15.03 3.63
N PRO A 18 26.78 -14.24 4.65
CA PRO A 18 25.38 -13.98 4.93
C PRO A 18 24.77 -13.36 3.67
N THR A 19 23.86 -14.07 3.04
CA THR A 19 23.03 -13.52 1.95
C THR A 19 22.15 -12.48 2.61
N LEU A 20 22.41 -11.21 2.33
CA LEU A 20 21.48 -10.14 2.72
C LEU A 20 20.13 -10.49 2.10
N ALA A 21 19.11 -10.65 2.94
CA ALA A 21 17.76 -10.87 2.48
C ALA A 21 17.40 -9.72 1.53
N VAL A 22 17.04 -10.05 0.30
CA VAL A 22 16.62 -9.07 -0.70
C VAL A 22 15.34 -8.44 -0.16
N ARG A 23 15.42 -7.17 0.25
CA ARG A 23 14.25 -6.42 0.70
C ARG A 23 13.40 -6.06 -0.48
N GLN A 24 12.12 -6.37 -0.41
CA GLN A 24 11.15 -5.91 -1.41
C GLN A 24 10.95 -4.40 -1.25
N ARG A 25 11.01 -3.68 -2.35
CA ARG A 25 10.88 -2.22 -2.38
C ARG A 25 9.53 -1.83 -2.94
N PHE A 26 8.75 -1.12 -2.12
CA PHE A 26 7.45 -0.57 -2.49
C PHE A 26 7.53 0.94 -2.63
N LEU A 27 6.95 1.47 -3.71
CA LEU A 27 6.59 2.88 -3.82
C LEU A 27 5.08 2.99 -3.65
N ILE A 28 4.63 3.78 -2.67
CA ILE A 28 3.21 4.07 -2.43
C ILE A 28 3.03 5.58 -2.56
N VAL A 29 2.29 6.00 -3.57
CA VAL A 29 1.96 7.42 -3.78
C VAL A 29 0.48 7.61 -3.50
N CYS A 30 0.16 8.47 -2.54
CA CYS A 30 -1.19 8.74 -2.05
C CYS A 30 -1.68 10.08 -2.56
N GLU A 31 -3.00 10.20 -2.81
CA GLU A 31 -3.64 11.47 -3.11
C GLU A 31 -3.56 12.41 -1.90
N GLY A 32 -3.94 11.92 -0.72
CA GLY A 32 -3.86 12.68 0.51
C GLY A 32 -2.43 12.86 1.02
N GLU A 33 -2.17 14.00 1.65
CA GLU A 33 -0.85 14.31 2.22
C GLU A 33 -0.63 13.67 3.60
N LYS A 34 -1.69 13.28 4.29
CA LYS A 34 -1.61 12.90 5.72
C LYS A 34 -2.28 11.58 6.05
N THR A 35 -3.57 11.38 5.74
CA THR A 35 -4.36 10.23 6.23
C THR A 35 -3.80 8.92 5.72
N GLU A 36 -3.73 8.75 4.41
CA GLU A 36 -3.24 7.55 3.75
C GLU A 36 -1.73 7.34 4.00
N PRO A 37 -0.85 8.37 3.82
CA PRO A 37 0.56 8.21 4.13
C PRO A 37 0.81 7.82 5.59
N ASN A 38 0.10 8.39 6.55
CA ASN A 38 0.26 8.04 7.97
C ASN A 38 -0.18 6.61 8.25
N TYR A 39 -1.25 6.14 7.59
CA TYR A 39 -1.69 4.76 7.70
C TYR A 39 -0.60 3.79 7.22
N PHE A 40 -0.03 4.01 6.03
CA PHE A 40 0.99 3.13 5.47
C PHE A 40 2.34 3.24 6.18
N ARG A 41 2.74 4.43 6.67
CA ARG A 41 3.94 4.61 7.53
C ARG A 41 3.82 3.83 8.85
N ALA A 42 2.62 3.81 9.44
CA ALA A 42 2.40 2.99 10.63
C ALA A 42 2.56 1.50 10.32
N TYR A 43 2.18 1.08 9.12
CA TYR A 43 2.36 -0.30 8.64
C TYR A 43 3.84 -0.69 8.51
N GLN A 44 4.67 0.20 8.03
CA GLN A 44 6.10 -0.01 7.84
C GLN A 44 6.83 -0.43 9.14
N LYS A 45 6.33 0.01 10.29
CA LYS A 45 6.90 -0.34 11.61
C LYS A 45 6.79 -1.83 11.93
N PHE A 46 5.88 -2.56 11.28
CA PHE A 46 5.65 -4.00 11.47
C PHE A 46 6.31 -4.86 10.39
N ALA A 47 6.92 -4.24 9.39
CA ALA A 47 7.46 -4.92 8.22
C ALA A 47 8.97 -4.69 8.12
N SER A 48 9.76 -5.57 8.75
CA SER A 48 11.22 -5.44 8.78
C SER A 48 11.92 -5.79 7.46
N VAL A 49 11.24 -6.52 6.56
CA VAL A 49 11.80 -7.06 5.30
C VAL A 49 11.39 -6.26 4.06
N ILE A 50 10.64 -5.17 4.21
CA ILE A 50 10.26 -4.30 3.09
C ILE A 50 10.82 -2.89 3.28
N ASP A 51 11.17 -2.29 2.15
CA ASP A 51 11.50 -0.87 2.06
C ASP A 51 10.32 -0.17 1.38
N VAL A 52 9.68 0.78 2.09
CA VAL A 52 8.47 1.46 1.59
C VAL A 52 8.72 2.94 1.51
N SER A 53 8.76 3.47 0.29
CA SER A 53 8.74 4.91 0.03
C SER A 53 7.29 5.36 -0.07
N ILE A 54 6.89 6.35 0.75
CA ILE A 54 5.51 6.83 0.84
C ILE A 54 5.47 8.32 0.61
N HIS A 55 4.71 8.73 -0.38
CA HIS A 55 4.54 10.11 -0.80
C HIS A 55 3.05 10.50 -0.77
N GLY A 56 2.77 11.73 -0.34
CA GLY A 56 1.46 12.37 -0.51
C GLY A 56 1.56 13.38 -1.66
N ALA A 57 0.72 13.23 -2.68
CA ALA A 57 0.77 14.08 -3.86
C ALA A 57 -0.06 15.37 -3.71
N GLY A 58 -1.08 15.36 -2.82
CA GLY A 58 -1.96 16.50 -2.60
C GLY A 58 -2.74 16.93 -3.85
N ALA A 59 -3.08 15.99 -4.74
CA ALA A 59 -3.57 16.29 -6.08
C ALA A 59 -4.51 15.21 -6.60
N ASP A 60 -5.14 15.46 -7.73
CA ASP A 60 -6.09 14.55 -8.39
C ASP A 60 -5.50 13.16 -8.74
N PRO A 61 -6.36 12.15 -9.01
CA PRO A 61 -5.92 10.78 -9.28
C PRO A 61 -4.88 10.63 -10.40
N LEU A 62 -5.00 11.41 -11.48
CA LEU A 62 -4.03 11.37 -12.57
C LEU A 62 -2.67 11.95 -12.16
N SER A 63 -2.69 12.99 -11.36
CA SER A 63 -1.47 13.60 -10.78
C SER A 63 -0.74 12.62 -9.86
N VAL A 64 -1.45 11.78 -9.10
CA VAL A 64 -0.86 10.70 -8.28
C VAL A 64 -0.08 9.72 -9.17
N VAL A 65 -0.66 9.31 -10.29
CA VAL A 65 0.01 8.40 -11.25
C VAL A 65 1.25 9.05 -11.87
N ASN A 66 1.17 10.33 -12.21
CA ASN A 66 2.30 11.07 -12.76
C ASN A 66 3.41 11.26 -11.71
N HIS A 67 3.05 11.57 -10.46
CA HIS A 67 4.00 11.68 -9.36
C HIS A 67 4.75 10.37 -9.12
N ALA A 68 4.07 9.22 -9.18
CA ALA A 68 4.72 7.92 -9.09
C ALA A 68 5.79 7.70 -10.18
N SER A 69 5.54 8.15 -11.40
CA SER A 69 6.53 8.09 -12.48
C SER A 69 7.74 9.01 -12.20
N SER A 70 7.49 10.21 -11.69
CA SER A 70 8.54 11.16 -11.32
C SER A 70 9.43 10.61 -10.20
N GLU A 71 8.84 9.99 -9.18
CA GLU A 71 9.61 9.39 -8.07
C GLU A 71 10.48 8.22 -8.53
N ILE A 72 10.01 7.40 -9.47
CA ILE A 72 10.80 6.34 -10.10
C ILE A 72 12.03 6.93 -10.80
N GLU A 73 11.84 8.01 -11.55
CA GLU A 73 12.93 8.65 -12.28
C GLU A 73 13.92 9.33 -11.33
N LEU A 74 13.45 10.03 -10.32
CA LEU A 74 14.29 10.61 -9.27
C LEU A 74 15.12 9.54 -8.54
N GLU A 75 14.53 8.39 -8.22
CA GLU A 75 15.24 7.30 -7.57
C GLU A 75 16.32 6.66 -8.47
N ARG A 76 16.04 6.56 -9.78
CA ARG A 76 17.04 6.14 -10.75
C ARG A 76 18.25 7.08 -10.77
N GLN A 77 17.99 8.39 -10.81
CA GLN A 77 19.03 9.41 -10.83
C GLN A 77 19.84 9.40 -9.54
N ARG A 78 19.18 9.35 -8.37
CA ARG A 78 19.86 9.30 -7.06
C ARG A 78 20.82 8.12 -6.93
N ASN A 79 20.44 6.97 -7.44
CA ASN A 79 21.22 5.73 -7.33
C ASN A 79 22.04 5.43 -8.60
N ASN A 80 22.12 6.34 -9.54
CA ASN A 80 22.82 6.17 -10.82
C ASN A 80 22.46 4.85 -11.55
N LEU A 81 21.16 4.51 -11.53
CA LEU A 81 20.64 3.27 -12.11
C LEU A 81 20.43 3.43 -13.61
N SER A 82 20.58 2.34 -14.35
CA SER A 82 20.25 2.33 -15.77
C SER A 82 18.74 2.58 -15.99
N SER A 83 18.38 3.08 -17.17
CA SER A 83 16.96 3.31 -17.54
C SER A 83 16.10 2.04 -17.50
N ARG A 84 16.72 0.85 -17.59
CA ARG A 84 16.04 -0.45 -17.49
C ARG A 84 15.90 -0.95 -16.07
N ALA A 85 16.63 -0.37 -15.10
CA ALA A 85 16.52 -0.79 -13.70
C ALA A 85 15.14 -0.47 -13.13
N LYS A 86 14.63 -1.37 -12.32
CA LYS A 86 13.41 -1.17 -11.55
C LYS A 86 13.80 -0.78 -10.12
N PRO A 87 13.72 0.52 -9.77
CA PRO A 87 14.08 0.95 -8.43
C PRO A 87 13.12 0.46 -7.35
N TYR A 88 11.90 0.06 -7.76
CA TYR A 88 10.87 -0.51 -6.91
C TYR A 88 10.33 -1.82 -7.51
N ASP A 89 10.05 -2.81 -6.66
CA ASP A 89 9.43 -4.08 -7.07
C ASP A 89 7.94 -3.91 -7.32
N GLN A 90 7.29 -3.05 -6.53
CA GLN A 90 5.88 -2.70 -6.67
C GLN A 90 5.67 -1.19 -6.56
N VAL A 91 4.81 -0.67 -7.42
CA VAL A 91 4.39 0.73 -7.42
C VAL A 91 2.87 0.76 -7.25
N TRP A 92 2.40 1.47 -6.22
CA TRP A 92 1.01 1.59 -5.87
C TRP A 92 0.57 3.06 -5.87
N CYS A 93 -0.48 3.35 -6.61
CA CYS A 93 -1.17 4.64 -6.59
C CYS A 93 -2.42 4.50 -5.73
N VAL A 94 -2.55 5.36 -4.72
CA VAL A 94 -3.64 5.33 -3.74
C VAL A 94 -4.42 6.63 -3.86
N PHE A 95 -5.70 6.55 -4.22
CA PHE A 95 -6.55 7.72 -4.37
C PHE A 95 -8.02 7.40 -4.15
N ASP A 96 -8.78 8.42 -3.81
CA ASP A 96 -10.22 8.34 -3.63
C ASP A 96 -10.94 8.65 -4.97
N ARG A 97 -12.13 8.07 -5.14
CA ARG A 97 -13.02 8.45 -6.26
C ARG A 97 -13.59 9.85 -6.00
N ASP A 98 -13.96 10.14 -4.75
CA ASP A 98 -14.51 11.42 -4.28
C ASP A 98 -15.47 12.08 -5.31
N ASP A 99 -15.38 13.38 -5.49
CA ASP A 99 -16.17 14.16 -6.45
C ASP A 99 -15.49 14.33 -7.83
N TRP A 100 -14.40 13.58 -8.10
CA TRP A 100 -13.72 13.64 -9.40
C TRP A 100 -14.64 13.17 -10.52
N LEU A 101 -14.51 13.80 -11.69
CA LEU A 101 -15.22 13.36 -12.89
C LEU A 101 -14.88 11.90 -13.21
N THR A 102 -15.90 11.12 -13.63
CA THR A 102 -15.74 9.70 -14.00
C THR A 102 -14.64 9.49 -15.02
N GLU A 103 -14.53 10.38 -16.00
CA GLU A 103 -13.53 10.35 -17.06
C GLU A 103 -12.11 10.49 -16.50
N ARG A 104 -11.90 11.43 -15.56
CA ARG A 104 -10.59 11.65 -14.92
C ARG A 104 -10.15 10.48 -14.08
N PHE A 105 -11.07 9.90 -13.32
CA PHE A 105 -10.80 8.71 -12.54
C PHE A 105 -10.45 7.51 -13.43
N ASN A 106 -11.24 7.28 -14.48
CA ASN A 106 -10.98 6.20 -15.44
C ASN A 106 -9.68 6.40 -16.22
N GLU A 107 -9.33 7.64 -16.54
CA GLU A 107 -8.05 7.98 -17.15
C GLU A 107 -6.89 7.60 -16.22
N ALA A 108 -6.97 7.95 -14.92
CA ALA A 108 -5.95 7.58 -13.95
C ALA A 108 -5.79 6.04 -13.85
N LEU A 109 -6.90 5.28 -13.81
CA LEU A 109 -6.85 3.81 -13.83
C LEU A 109 -6.17 3.27 -15.10
N SER A 110 -6.50 3.83 -16.25
CA SER A 110 -5.93 3.45 -17.56
C SER A 110 -4.43 3.74 -17.61
N GLN A 111 -4.01 4.93 -17.21
CA GLN A 111 -2.62 5.36 -17.18
C GLN A 111 -1.78 4.52 -16.20
N ALA A 112 -2.30 4.24 -15.00
CA ALA A 112 -1.64 3.37 -14.04
C ALA A 112 -1.43 1.96 -14.63
N ARG A 113 -2.46 1.39 -15.25
CA ARG A 113 -2.38 0.07 -15.91
C ARG A 113 -1.33 0.06 -17.03
N HIS A 114 -1.32 1.09 -17.89
CA HIS A 114 -0.34 1.21 -18.98
C HIS A 114 1.10 1.23 -18.45
N ARG A 115 1.33 1.92 -17.33
CA ARG A 115 2.63 2.00 -16.66
C ARG A 115 2.94 0.79 -15.77
N LYS A 116 2.04 -0.19 -15.69
CA LYS A 116 2.14 -1.38 -14.82
C LYS A 116 2.19 -1.04 -13.34
N PHE A 117 1.57 0.07 -12.95
CA PHE A 117 1.36 0.43 -11.55
C PHE A 117 0.07 -0.24 -11.04
N GLN A 118 0.07 -0.60 -9.77
CA GLN A 118 -1.12 -1.07 -9.08
C GLN A 118 -1.92 0.12 -8.57
N VAL A 119 -3.23 -0.04 -8.50
CA VAL A 119 -4.11 0.99 -7.94
C VAL A 119 -4.85 0.44 -6.73
N ALA A 120 -4.88 1.25 -5.68
CA ALA A 120 -5.68 1.02 -4.48
C ALA A 120 -6.58 2.23 -4.28
N TYR A 121 -7.87 2.09 -4.56
CA TYR A 121 -8.83 3.19 -4.49
C TYR A 121 -9.92 2.94 -3.45
N SER A 122 -10.62 4.01 -3.04
CA SER A 122 -11.88 3.95 -2.31
C SER A 122 -12.93 4.84 -2.97
N ASN A 123 -14.14 4.38 -3.06
CA ASN A 123 -15.29 5.17 -3.44
C ASN A 123 -16.24 5.28 -2.21
N GLN A 124 -16.45 6.42 -1.63
CA GLN A 124 -15.99 7.77 -1.99
C GLN A 124 -14.66 8.17 -1.30
N ALA A 125 -14.35 7.65 -0.11
CA ALA A 125 -13.26 8.13 0.73
C ALA A 125 -12.51 6.99 1.42
N PHE A 126 -11.25 7.21 1.74
CA PHE A 126 -10.38 6.27 2.45
C PHE A 126 -10.98 5.81 3.79
N GLU A 127 -11.84 6.63 4.41
CA GLU A 127 -12.54 6.30 5.66
C GLU A 127 -13.45 5.07 5.52
N LEU A 128 -13.93 4.72 4.32
CA LEU A 128 -14.62 3.44 4.07
C LEU A 128 -13.77 2.28 4.57
N ARG A 129 -12.47 2.28 4.25
CA ARG A 129 -11.53 1.26 4.72
C ARG A 129 -11.57 1.12 6.25
N TYR A 130 -11.65 2.23 6.99
CA TYR A 130 -11.69 2.22 8.45
C TYR A 130 -13.00 1.63 8.98
N VAL A 131 -14.14 1.97 8.39
CA VAL A 131 -15.45 1.43 8.75
C VAL A 131 -15.48 -0.10 8.59
N LEU A 132 -14.92 -0.61 7.49
CA LEU A 132 -14.88 -2.05 7.21
C LEU A 132 -14.12 -2.88 8.25
N HIS A 133 -13.32 -2.27 9.14
CA HIS A 133 -12.73 -2.97 10.28
C HIS A 133 -13.75 -3.33 11.37
N PHE A 134 -14.90 -2.67 11.39
CA PHE A 134 -15.90 -2.82 12.43
C PHE A 134 -17.18 -3.50 11.95
N GLU A 135 -17.61 -3.16 10.73
CA GLU A 135 -18.84 -3.64 10.16
C GLU A 135 -18.76 -3.74 8.64
N PHE A 136 -19.64 -4.53 8.06
CA PHE A 136 -19.87 -4.56 6.63
C PHE A 136 -20.78 -3.38 6.24
N LEU A 137 -20.35 -2.58 5.28
CA LEU A 137 -21.10 -1.44 4.75
C LEU A 137 -21.16 -1.56 3.23
N ASN A 138 -22.38 -1.78 2.71
CA ASN A 138 -22.67 -1.88 1.28
C ASN A 138 -23.69 -0.83 0.79
N SER A 139 -23.96 0.17 1.61
CA SER A 139 -24.81 1.29 1.24
C SER A 139 -23.96 2.54 1.04
N SER A 140 -24.16 3.23 -0.09
CA SER A 140 -23.53 4.52 -0.35
C SER A 140 -23.89 5.53 0.73
N ILE A 141 -22.89 6.17 1.30
CA ILE A 141 -23.03 7.25 2.28
C ILE A 141 -22.10 8.41 1.94
N ARG A 142 -22.47 9.60 2.34
CA ARG A 142 -21.65 10.80 2.09
C ARG A 142 -20.36 10.77 2.91
N ARG A 143 -19.31 11.41 2.43
CA ARG A 143 -18.02 11.53 3.11
C ARG A 143 -18.13 11.96 4.59
N ALA A 144 -19.01 12.94 4.88
CA ALA A 144 -19.26 13.38 6.26
C ALA A 144 -19.86 12.29 7.16
N ASP A 145 -20.58 11.34 6.59
CA ASP A 145 -21.23 10.25 7.32
C ASP A 145 -20.21 9.19 7.75
N TYR A 146 -19.16 8.94 6.95
CA TYR A 146 -18.05 8.11 7.35
C TYR A 146 -17.40 8.64 8.64
N ILE A 147 -17.18 9.95 8.74
CA ILE A 147 -16.60 10.57 9.93
C ILE A 147 -17.49 10.37 11.15
N ARG A 148 -18.82 10.63 11.02
CA ARG A 148 -19.80 10.41 12.10
C ARG A 148 -19.83 8.95 12.55
N LYS A 149 -19.86 8.03 11.58
CA LYS A 149 -19.84 6.60 11.84
C LYS A 149 -18.59 6.18 12.59
N LEU A 150 -17.41 6.68 12.19
CA LEU A 150 -16.14 6.39 12.86
C LEU A 150 -16.07 6.94 14.29
N HIS A 151 -16.69 8.09 14.59
CA HIS A 151 -16.81 8.57 15.99
C HIS A 151 -17.52 7.52 16.85
N THR A 152 -18.62 6.95 16.35
CA THR A 152 -19.39 5.93 17.06
C THR A 152 -18.62 4.62 17.20
N LEU A 153 -18.05 4.11 16.10
CA LEU A 153 -17.35 2.82 16.05
C LEU A 153 -16.07 2.82 16.92
N LEU A 154 -15.35 3.92 16.92
CA LEU A 154 -14.13 4.09 17.72
C LEU A 154 -14.43 4.45 19.19
N ARG A 155 -15.67 4.81 19.52
CA ARG A 155 -16.08 5.33 20.85
C ARG A 155 -15.26 6.53 21.30
N LYS A 156 -14.76 7.32 20.37
CA LYS A 156 -14.00 8.56 20.58
C LYS A 156 -14.09 9.43 19.33
N PRO A 157 -13.81 10.74 19.42
CA PRO A 157 -13.72 11.59 18.25
C PRO A 157 -12.68 11.04 17.26
N TYR A 158 -13.12 10.75 16.04
CA TYR A 158 -12.20 10.41 14.95
C TYR A 158 -11.46 11.67 14.49
N LYS A 159 -10.16 11.54 14.36
CA LYS A 159 -9.29 12.57 13.79
C LYS A 159 -8.49 11.95 12.64
N LYS A 160 -8.54 12.56 11.46
CA LYS A 160 -7.88 12.04 10.25
C LYS A 160 -6.40 11.69 10.43
N ASN A 161 -5.71 12.42 11.29
CA ASN A 161 -4.26 12.29 11.49
C ASN A 161 -3.88 11.65 12.83
N ASP A 162 -4.81 10.98 13.55
CA ASP A 162 -4.52 10.33 14.82
C ASP A 162 -3.73 9.02 14.60
N PRO A 163 -2.44 8.96 14.98
CA PRO A 163 -1.63 7.75 14.84
C PRO A 163 -2.17 6.56 15.64
N ALA A 164 -2.93 6.83 16.71
CA ALA A 164 -3.55 5.79 17.54
C ALA A 164 -4.67 5.05 16.78
N THR A 165 -5.23 5.65 15.73
CA THR A 165 -6.26 5.01 14.91
C THR A 165 -5.71 3.73 14.27
N PHE A 166 -4.50 3.74 13.73
CA PHE A 166 -3.89 2.55 13.13
C PHE A 166 -3.78 1.39 14.14
N ALA A 167 -3.28 1.65 15.35
CA ALA A 167 -3.12 0.61 16.38
C ALA A 167 -4.46 -0.05 16.76
N THR A 168 -5.54 0.73 16.78
CA THR A 168 -6.90 0.23 17.03
C THR A 168 -7.39 -0.64 15.86
N LEU A 169 -7.11 -0.25 14.64
CA LEU A 169 -7.58 -0.92 13.42
C LEU A 169 -6.77 -2.18 13.10
N HIS A 170 -5.47 -2.17 13.36
CA HIS A 170 -4.56 -3.24 12.94
C HIS A 170 -5.01 -4.63 13.39
N ARG A 171 -5.48 -4.78 14.62
CA ARG A 171 -6.00 -6.06 15.17
C ARG A 171 -7.26 -6.57 14.45
N ARG A 172 -8.00 -5.69 13.80
CA ARG A 172 -9.23 -5.99 13.06
C ARG A 172 -9.02 -6.08 11.54
N GLN A 173 -7.79 -6.03 11.10
CA GLN A 173 -7.44 -6.02 9.67
C GLN A 173 -8.00 -7.23 8.89
N PRO A 174 -8.00 -8.48 9.42
CA PRO A 174 -8.61 -9.60 8.70
C PRO A 174 -10.09 -9.37 8.41
N ILE A 175 -10.84 -8.78 9.36
CA ILE A 175 -12.27 -8.44 9.18
C ILE A 175 -12.42 -7.42 8.04
N ALA A 176 -11.59 -6.39 8.02
CA ALA A 176 -11.66 -5.36 6.99
C ALA A 176 -11.29 -5.89 5.59
N ILE A 177 -10.37 -6.82 5.50
CA ILE A 177 -10.02 -7.49 4.24
C ILE A 177 -11.21 -8.30 3.73
N GLU A 178 -11.83 -9.08 4.60
CA GLU A 178 -12.97 -9.93 4.21
C GLU A 178 -14.18 -9.08 3.81
N ASN A 179 -14.50 -8.04 4.58
CA ASN A 179 -15.58 -7.10 4.24
C ASN A 179 -15.31 -6.39 2.90
N ALA A 180 -14.08 -5.99 2.61
CA ALA A 180 -13.74 -5.36 1.34
C ALA A 180 -13.86 -6.31 0.15
N LYS A 181 -13.44 -7.57 0.31
CA LYS A 181 -13.63 -8.62 -0.73
C LYS A 181 -15.13 -8.88 -1.00
N ARG A 182 -15.89 -9.04 0.07
CA ARG A 182 -17.33 -9.24 -0.02
C ARG A 182 -18.01 -8.06 -0.73
N LEU A 183 -17.60 -6.83 -0.39
CA LEU A 183 -18.13 -5.62 -1.00
C LEU A 183 -17.87 -5.58 -2.51
N LEU A 184 -16.63 -5.87 -2.95
CA LEU A 184 -16.31 -5.91 -4.37
C LEU A 184 -17.05 -7.03 -5.12
N ALA A 185 -17.36 -8.14 -4.46
CA ALA A 185 -18.11 -9.24 -5.08
C ALA A 185 -19.55 -8.88 -5.41
N GLU A 186 -20.10 -7.81 -4.84
CA GLU A 186 -21.45 -7.32 -5.17
C GLU A 186 -21.50 -6.60 -6.53
N TYR A 187 -20.33 -6.25 -7.09
CA TYR A 187 -20.20 -5.54 -8.37
C TYR A 187 -19.66 -6.47 -9.47
N ALA A 188 -20.54 -6.96 -10.32
CA ALA A 188 -20.17 -7.79 -11.45
C ALA A 188 -21.03 -7.44 -12.69
N PRO A 189 -20.47 -6.89 -13.78
CA PRO A 189 -19.06 -6.52 -13.93
C PRO A 189 -18.67 -5.29 -13.13
N ALA A 190 -17.40 -5.23 -12.68
CA ALA A 190 -16.91 -4.11 -11.90
C ALA A 190 -16.81 -2.83 -12.72
N ALA A 191 -17.31 -1.73 -12.19
CA ALA A 191 -17.25 -0.38 -12.74
C ALA A 191 -16.72 0.61 -11.66
N PRO A 192 -15.40 0.63 -11.38
CA PRO A 192 -14.82 1.30 -10.22
C PRO A 192 -15.23 2.76 -10.02
N ALA A 193 -15.51 3.48 -11.11
CA ALA A 193 -15.93 4.88 -11.05
C ALA A 193 -17.36 5.09 -10.53
N THR A 194 -18.20 4.05 -10.57
CA THR A 194 -19.62 4.11 -10.22
C THR A 194 -20.02 3.13 -9.11
N ASP A 195 -19.17 2.13 -8.82
CA ASP A 195 -19.38 1.18 -7.74
C ASP A 195 -19.22 1.89 -6.39
N ASP A 196 -20.32 2.23 -5.73
CA ASP A 196 -20.33 2.99 -4.48
C ASP A 196 -21.26 2.34 -3.44
N PRO A 197 -20.73 1.93 -2.28
CA PRO A 197 -19.32 2.01 -1.85
C PRO A 197 -18.44 0.89 -2.41
N SER A 198 -17.21 1.16 -2.74
CA SER A 198 -16.22 0.14 -3.13
C SER A 198 -14.81 0.53 -2.70
N THR A 199 -13.94 -0.46 -2.46
CA THR A 199 -12.53 -0.20 -2.16
C THR A 199 -11.63 -1.35 -2.52
N THR A 200 -10.47 -1.03 -3.12
CA THR A 200 -9.39 -1.98 -3.42
C THR A 200 -8.18 -1.83 -2.51
N ILE A 201 -8.25 -0.98 -1.49
CA ILE A 201 -7.15 -0.76 -0.52
C ILE A 201 -6.67 -2.09 0.11
N HIS A 202 -7.58 -3.04 0.32
CA HIS A 202 -7.22 -4.36 0.86
C HIS A 202 -6.23 -5.12 -0.03
N LEU A 203 -6.16 -4.87 -1.33
CA LEU A 203 -5.19 -5.51 -2.23
C LEU A 203 -3.76 -5.05 -1.92
N LEU A 204 -3.55 -3.75 -1.68
CA LEU A 204 -2.26 -3.22 -1.21
C LEU A 204 -1.90 -3.80 0.16
N ILE A 205 -2.87 -3.88 1.08
CA ILE A 205 -2.66 -4.48 2.39
C ILE A 205 -2.24 -5.95 2.28
N LEU A 206 -2.89 -6.73 1.42
CA LEU A 206 -2.52 -8.12 1.16
C LEU A 206 -1.11 -8.24 0.55
N ALA A 207 -0.74 -7.31 -0.33
CA ALA A 207 0.61 -7.29 -0.90
C ALA A 207 1.67 -7.02 0.18
N LEU A 208 1.41 -6.08 1.09
CA LEU A 208 2.29 -5.76 2.21
C LEU A 208 2.35 -6.91 3.24
N ASN A 209 1.21 -7.54 3.54
CA ASN A 209 1.11 -8.64 4.52
C ASN A 209 1.95 -9.87 4.16
N ARG A 210 2.27 -10.09 2.89
CA ARG A 210 3.14 -11.19 2.47
C ARG A 210 4.54 -11.11 3.06
N PHE A 211 4.93 -9.94 3.55
CA PHE A 211 6.27 -9.63 4.07
C PHE A 211 6.25 -9.24 5.57
N LEU A 212 5.11 -9.38 6.24
CA LEU A 212 5.03 -9.30 7.69
C LEU A 212 5.51 -10.64 8.28
N ILE A 213 6.41 -10.56 9.23
CA ILE A 213 6.90 -11.69 10.01
C ILE A 213 6.07 -11.83 11.28
#